data_f6e6018a565316a49b1753c791289439
#
_entry.id   f6e6018a565316a49b1753c791289439
#
_cell.length_a   1.000
_cell.length_b   1.000
_cell.length_c   1.000
_cell.angle_alpha   90.00
_cell.angle_beta   90.00
_cell.angle_gamma   90.00
#
_symmetry.space_group_name_H-M   'P 1'
#
loop_
_entity.id
_entity.type
_entity.pdbx_description
1 polymer ?
#
loop_
_entity_poly.entity_id
_entity_poly.type
_entity_poly.pdbx_seq_one_letter_code
_entity_poly.pdbx_strand_id
1 'polypeptide(L)'
;MNNRYRSLIKTTLGAAVLLAAGASQAALTPTGLSCNETVTDPAFTDCAGAFEGNDKNQQTDVLATILAEFGLAGVSYAGASDDASSGPFSNSPGDASGTLDFDFAIDSPFVLSLKAGDAFSLFYFDGGGAPISSIDFTTLGVNINANDFGNGLSHASVYAAELVPGVPEPETYALMLAGLAAVGFMSRRRKPQA
;
A
#
# COMPACT_ATOMS: atom_id res chain seq x y z
N MET A 1 -1.29 -5.43 -85.09
CA MET A 1 0.02 -5.17 -84.43
C MET A 1 -0.26 -4.30 -83.21
N ASN A 2 -0.47 -4.83 -82.03
CA ASN A 2 -0.71 -4.07 -80.82
C ASN A 2 0.05 -4.69 -79.65
N ASN A 3 1.12 -4.02 -79.31
CA ASN A 3 1.97 -4.37 -78.18
C ASN A 3 1.39 -3.73 -76.89
N ARG A 4 0.86 -4.51 -75.98
CA ARG A 4 0.39 -4.06 -74.69
C ARG A 4 1.48 -4.33 -73.62
N TYR A 5 2.11 -3.26 -73.19
CA TYR A 5 3.01 -3.27 -72.04
C TYR A 5 2.19 -3.46 -70.77
N ARG A 6 2.34 -4.58 -70.04
CA ARG A 6 1.87 -4.79 -68.68
C ARG A 6 2.95 -4.30 -67.73
N SER A 7 2.67 -3.17 -67.12
CA SER A 7 3.43 -2.63 -65.97
C SER A 7 3.14 -3.47 -64.74
N LEU A 8 4.16 -4.18 -64.25
CA LEU A 8 4.14 -4.89 -62.96
C LEU A 8 4.48 -3.88 -61.85
N ILE A 9 3.48 -3.49 -61.10
CA ILE A 9 3.65 -2.72 -59.83
C ILE A 9 4.11 -3.73 -58.77
N LYS A 10 5.39 -3.62 -58.40
CA LYS A 10 5.94 -4.33 -57.26
C LYS A 10 5.59 -3.55 -55.99
N THR A 11 4.56 -4.00 -55.25
CA THR A 11 4.26 -3.53 -53.90
C THR A 11 5.24 -4.16 -52.92
N THR A 12 6.23 -3.43 -52.49
CA THR A 12 7.08 -3.80 -51.34
C THR A 12 6.30 -3.55 -50.07
N LEU A 13 5.84 -4.65 -49.45
CA LEU A 13 5.31 -4.63 -48.08
C LEU A 13 6.49 -4.40 -47.15
N GLY A 14 6.63 -3.17 -46.64
CA GLY A 14 7.56 -2.87 -45.54
C GLY A 14 6.98 -3.38 -44.23
N ALA A 15 7.53 -4.46 -43.72
CA ALA A 15 7.24 -4.90 -42.36
C ALA A 15 7.90 -3.93 -41.36
N ALA A 16 7.10 -3.05 -40.75
CA ALA A 16 7.55 -2.25 -39.60
C ALA A 16 7.67 -3.19 -38.39
N VAL A 17 8.89 -3.56 -38.04
CA VAL A 17 9.20 -4.23 -36.77
C VAL A 17 9.10 -3.15 -35.68
N LEU A 18 7.99 -3.14 -34.93
CA LEU A 18 7.87 -2.42 -33.68
C LEU A 18 8.76 -3.10 -32.65
N LEU A 19 9.98 -2.59 -32.46
CA LEU A 19 10.79 -2.88 -31.29
C LEU A 19 10.06 -2.28 -30.07
N ALA A 20 9.30 -3.08 -29.36
CA ALA A 20 8.87 -2.77 -28.02
C ALA A 20 10.15 -2.74 -27.16
N ALA A 21 10.67 -1.53 -26.90
CA ALA A 21 11.64 -1.32 -25.85
C ALA A 21 10.91 -1.57 -24.53
N GLY A 22 10.94 -2.83 -24.06
CA GLY A 22 10.57 -3.17 -22.70
C GLY A 22 11.54 -2.41 -21.79
N ALA A 23 11.05 -1.42 -21.04
CA ALA A 23 11.80 -0.86 -19.93
C ALA A 23 12.08 -2.05 -18.99
N SER A 24 13.33 -2.49 -18.93
CA SER A 24 13.81 -3.44 -17.92
C SER A 24 13.72 -2.69 -16.59
N GLN A 25 12.62 -2.90 -15.85
CA GLN A 25 12.56 -2.49 -14.45
C GLN A 25 13.54 -3.39 -13.68
N ALA A 26 14.37 -2.79 -12.86
CA ALA A 26 15.24 -3.56 -11.99
C ALA A 26 14.33 -4.31 -11.00
N ALA A 27 14.36 -5.64 -11.03
CA ALA A 27 13.58 -6.45 -10.10
C ALA A 27 14.22 -6.35 -8.71
N LEU A 28 13.38 -6.37 -7.66
CA LEU A 28 13.86 -6.46 -6.28
C LEU A 28 14.72 -7.72 -6.10
N THR A 29 15.82 -7.59 -5.37
CA THR A 29 16.77 -8.69 -5.13
C THR A 29 16.36 -9.47 -3.89
N PRO A 30 15.98 -10.76 -4.00
CA PRO A 30 15.62 -11.57 -2.83
C PRO A 30 16.83 -11.86 -1.95
N THR A 31 16.66 -11.81 -0.63
CA THR A 31 17.69 -12.21 0.35
C THR A 31 17.74 -13.72 0.56
N GLY A 32 16.67 -14.44 0.19
CA GLY A 32 16.46 -15.86 0.47
C GLY A 32 15.74 -16.17 1.78
N LEU A 33 15.46 -15.14 2.61
CA LEU A 33 14.61 -15.29 3.79
C LEU A 33 13.13 -15.27 3.38
N SER A 34 12.31 -16.10 4.02
CA SER A 34 10.86 -16.16 3.73
C SER A 34 10.11 -15.13 4.57
N CYS A 35 9.29 -14.30 3.93
CA CYS A 35 8.39 -13.35 4.61
C CYS A 35 7.36 -14.06 5.51
N ASN A 36 7.04 -15.35 5.26
CA ASN A 36 6.12 -16.13 6.07
C ASN A 36 6.60 -16.39 7.51
N GLU A 37 7.87 -16.14 7.81
CA GLU A 37 8.40 -16.21 9.19
C GLU A 37 7.95 -15.00 10.03
N THR A 38 7.46 -13.93 9.41
CA THR A 38 6.85 -12.81 10.12
C THR A 38 5.47 -13.21 10.65
N VAL A 39 5.20 -12.84 11.88
CA VAL A 39 3.86 -12.96 12.48
C VAL A 39 3.26 -11.57 12.58
N THR A 40 2.01 -11.41 12.14
CA THR A 40 1.21 -10.19 12.33
C THR A 40 -0.13 -10.52 12.97
N ASP A 41 -0.68 -9.57 13.71
CA ASP A 41 -2.06 -9.61 14.22
C ASP A 41 -2.70 -8.23 14.02
N PRO A 42 -3.70 -8.10 13.12
CA PRO A 42 -4.32 -9.17 12.32
C PRO A 42 -3.34 -9.82 11.34
N ALA A 43 -3.61 -11.08 10.99
CA ALA A 43 -2.80 -11.82 10.02
C ALA A 43 -2.88 -11.19 8.63
N PHE A 44 -1.73 -11.11 7.93
CA PHE A 44 -1.70 -10.73 6.53
C PHE A 44 -2.34 -11.82 5.65
N THR A 45 -2.84 -11.42 4.48
CA THR A 45 -3.45 -12.33 3.50
C THR A 45 -2.38 -13.04 2.66
N ASP A 46 -1.32 -12.31 2.27
CA ASP A 46 -0.20 -12.80 1.47
C ASP A 46 1.05 -11.95 1.73
N CYS A 47 2.23 -12.44 1.33
CA CYS A 47 3.46 -11.69 1.49
C CYS A 47 4.47 -11.94 0.35
N ALA A 48 5.36 -10.98 0.13
CA ALA A 48 6.49 -11.08 -0.79
C ALA A 48 7.78 -10.56 -0.12
N GLY A 49 8.87 -11.26 -0.29
CA GLY A 49 10.18 -10.89 0.28
C GLY A 49 10.82 -12.06 1.04
N ALA A 50 11.89 -11.86 1.80
CA ALA A 50 12.55 -10.56 2.03
C ALA A 50 13.42 -10.12 0.83
N PHE A 51 13.48 -8.80 0.62
CA PHE A 51 14.28 -8.17 -0.45
C PHE A 51 15.40 -7.31 0.13
N GLU A 52 16.52 -7.23 -0.56
CA GLU A 52 17.63 -6.35 -0.19
C GLU A 52 17.29 -4.87 -0.42
N GLY A 53 17.76 -3.99 0.46
CA GLY A 53 17.75 -2.56 0.27
C GLY A 53 16.74 -1.81 1.12
N ASN A 54 16.12 -0.78 0.53
CA ASN A 54 15.21 0.12 1.21
C ASN A 54 14.01 0.40 0.30
N ASP A 55 12.82 0.03 0.74
CA ASP A 55 11.56 0.18 0.02
C ASP A 55 11.26 1.65 -0.38
N LYS A 56 11.62 2.62 0.47
CA LYS A 56 11.45 4.06 0.18
C LYS A 56 12.30 4.53 -1.01
N ASN A 57 13.47 3.93 -1.22
CA ASN A 57 14.36 4.26 -2.33
C ASN A 57 14.05 3.46 -3.60
N GLN A 58 13.32 2.36 -3.48
CA GLN A 58 12.98 1.40 -4.55
C GLN A 58 11.48 1.40 -4.86
N GLN A 59 10.77 2.50 -4.63
CA GLN A 59 9.30 2.58 -4.74
C GLN A 59 8.77 2.08 -6.09
N THR A 60 9.45 2.37 -7.19
CA THR A 60 9.03 1.91 -8.53
C THR A 60 9.01 0.39 -8.61
N ASP A 61 10.06 -0.27 -8.09
CA ASP A 61 10.19 -1.72 -8.12
C ASP A 61 9.27 -2.38 -7.10
N VAL A 62 9.06 -1.73 -5.94
CA VAL A 62 8.05 -2.14 -4.94
C VAL A 62 6.66 -2.12 -5.54
N LEU A 63 6.24 -1.04 -6.21
CA LEU A 63 4.92 -0.94 -6.85
C LEU A 63 4.75 -1.98 -7.97
N ALA A 64 5.79 -2.26 -8.75
CA ALA A 64 5.76 -3.31 -9.75
C ALA A 64 5.60 -4.69 -9.12
N THR A 65 6.28 -4.95 -8.00
CA THR A 65 6.18 -6.21 -7.23
C THR A 65 4.79 -6.36 -6.61
N ILE A 66 4.22 -5.30 -6.02
CA ILE A 66 2.85 -5.30 -5.48
C ILE A 66 1.83 -5.68 -6.55
N LEU A 67 1.97 -5.12 -7.75
CA LEU A 67 1.09 -5.47 -8.86
C LEU A 67 1.28 -6.93 -9.31
N ALA A 68 2.53 -7.41 -9.39
CA ALA A 68 2.85 -8.75 -9.88
C ALA A 68 2.44 -9.85 -8.90
N GLU A 69 2.73 -9.68 -7.60
CA GLU A 69 2.52 -10.70 -6.57
C GLU A 69 1.08 -10.67 -6.02
N PHE A 70 0.52 -9.49 -5.77
CA PHE A 70 -0.80 -9.35 -5.13
C PHE A 70 -1.92 -8.94 -6.09
N GLY A 71 -1.60 -8.60 -7.35
CA GLY A 71 -2.58 -8.12 -8.33
C GLY A 71 -3.18 -6.75 -7.99
N LEU A 72 -2.60 -6.02 -7.04
CA LEU A 72 -3.13 -4.76 -6.54
C LEU A 72 -2.66 -3.59 -7.42
N ALA A 73 -3.55 -3.12 -8.29
CA ALA A 73 -3.28 -2.02 -9.22
C ALA A 73 -3.67 -0.66 -8.63
N GLY A 74 -3.02 0.41 -9.11
CA GLY A 74 -3.36 1.78 -8.76
C GLY A 74 -2.92 2.22 -7.37
N VAL A 75 -2.10 1.43 -6.68
CA VAL A 75 -1.53 1.81 -5.39
C VAL A 75 -0.40 2.81 -5.54
N SER A 76 -0.20 3.61 -4.51
CA SER A 76 0.90 4.55 -4.35
C SER A 76 1.47 4.48 -2.94
N TYR A 77 2.67 5.00 -2.76
CA TYR A 77 3.25 5.19 -1.44
C TYR A 77 2.44 6.20 -0.64
N ALA A 78 1.92 5.80 0.53
CA ALA A 78 1.09 6.63 1.39
C ALA A 78 1.87 7.28 2.54
N GLY A 79 3.06 6.76 2.86
CA GLY A 79 3.95 7.29 3.89
C GLY A 79 4.62 6.19 4.71
N ALA A 80 5.58 6.59 5.54
CA ALA A 80 6.28 5.69 6.46
C ALA A 80 6.28 6.23 7.89
N SER A 81 6.47 5.32 8.86
CA SER A 81 6.44 5.61 10.29
C SER A 81 7.60 6.51 10.76
N ASP A 82 8.68 6.62 9.97
CA ASP A 82 9.84 7.49 10.23
C ASP A 82 9.84 8.79 9.41
N ASP A 83 8.79 9.05 8.62
CA ASP A 83 8.64 10.30 7.88
C ASP A 83 8.26 11.44 8.84
N ALA A 84 8.63 12.69 8.49
CA ALA A 84 8.35 13.86 9.32
C ALA A 84 6.86 14.09 9.58
N SER A 85 6.00 13.63 8.66
CA SER A 85 4.54 13.61 8.80
C SER A 85 4.00 12.25 9.27
N SER A 86 4.88 11.28 9.55
CA SER A 86 4.57 9.90 9.95
C SER A 86 3.64 9.10 8.99
N GLY A 87 3.23 9.71 7.86
CA GLY A 87 2.27 9.09 6.94
C GLY A 87 0.97 8.73 7.67
N PRO A 88 0.47 7.48 7.53
CA PRO A 88 -0.73 7.01 8.21
C PRO A 88 -0.46 6.48 9.64
N PHE A 89 0.74 6.61 10.18
CA PHE A 89 1.15 6.03 11.46
C PHE A 89 1.13 7.06 12.59
N SER A 90 0.67 6.65 13.76
CA SER A 90 0.75 7.43 15.01
C SER A 90 1.98 7.09 15.85
N ASN A 91 2.70 6.01 15.54
CA ASN A 91 3.92 5.61 16.22
C ASN A 91 4.99 5.06 15.24
N SER A 92 6.20 4.89 15.74
CA SER A 92 7.33 4.30 15.01
C SER A 92 8.16 3.43 15.94
N PRO A 93 7.73 2.17 16.20
CA PRO A 93 8.50 1.24 17.02
C PRO A 93 9.84 0.88 16.36
N GLY A 94 10.90 0.72 17.18
CA GLY A 94 12.25 0.39 16.70
C GLY A 94 12.72 -1.01 17.06
N ASP A 95 11.88 -1.82 17.72
CA ASP A 95 12.20 -3.16 18.16
C ASP A 95 11.94 -4.22 17.08
N ALA A 96 12.43 -5.44 17.29
CA ALA A 96 12.21 -6.58 16.38
C ALA A 96 10.77 -7.13 16.43
N SER A 97 9.99 -6.68 17.40
CA SER A 97 8.56 -6.94 17.52
C SER A 97 7.90 -5.77 18.24
N GLY A 98 6.62 -5.55 17.98
CA GLY A 98 5.88 -4.45 18.59
C GLY A 98 4.55 -4.26 17.91
N THR A 99 3.91 -3.11 18.18
CA THR A 99 2.64 -2.70 17.61
C THR A 99 2.86 -1.45 16.77
N LEU A 100 2.37 -1.48 15.53
CA LEU A 100 2.23 -0.32 14.65
C LEU A 100 0.81 0.21 14.80
N ASP A 101 0.65 1.44 15.25
CA ASP A 101 -0.64 2.10 15.36
C ASP A 101 -0.85 3.05 14.18
N PHE A 102 -2.07 3.05 13.64
CA PHE A 102 -2.48 3.97 12.57
C PHE A 102 -3.25 5.16 13.14
N ASP A 103 -3.12 6.33 12.49
CA ASP A 103 -3.88 7.54 12.83
C ASP A 103 -5.39 7.38 12.63
N PHE A 104 -5.78 6.42 11.78
CA PHE A 104 -7.17 6.06 11.50
C PHE A 104 -7.24 4.58 11.11
N ALA A 105 -8.40 3.97 11.31
CA ALA A 105 -8.60 2.57 10.89
C ALA A 105 -8.65 2.45 9.37
N ILE A 106 -7.91 1.49 8.81
CA ILE A 106 -7.86 1.19 7.38
C ILE A 106 -8.82 0.05 7.09
N ASP A 107 -9.77 0.28 6.17
CA ASP A 107 -10.80 -0.69 5.77
C ASP A 107 -10.72 -1.08 4.28
N SER A 108 -9.68 -0.61 3.59
CA SER A 108 -9.40 -0.88 2.18
C SER A 108 -8.17 -1.79 2.03
N PRO A 109 -8.01 -2.49 0.89
CA PRO A 109 -6.80 -3.26 0.62
C PRO A 109 -5.55 -2.38 0.66
N PHE A 110 -4.51 -2.85 1.34
CA PHE A 110 -3.21 -2.17 1.40
C PHE A 110 -2.05 -3.15 1.53
N VAL A 111 -0.84 -2.66 1.28
CA VAL A 111 0.39 -3.38 1.52
C VAL A 111 1.20 -2.64 2.57
N LEU A 112 1.58 -3.35 3.64
CA LEU A 112 2.53 -2.90 4.64
C LEU A 112 3.92 -3.39 4.24
N SER A 113 4.89 -2.49 4.13
CA SER A 113 6.31 -2.83 4.07
C SER A 113 6.90 -2.72 5.46
N LEU A 114 7.56 -3.76 5.92
CA LEU A 114 8.40 -3.72 7.14
C LEU A 114 9.86 -3.74 6.71
N LYS A 115 10.63 -2.72 7.12
CA LYS A 115 12.05 -2.63 6.89
C LYS A 115 12.84 -2.82 8.17
N ALA A 116 13.80 -3.75 8.15
CA ALA A 116 14.70 -4.03 9.26
C ALA A 116 16.13 -4.22 8.73
N GLY A 117 17.13 -3.59 9.35
CA GLY A 117 18.50 -3.66 8.89
C GLY A 117 18.68 -3.20 7.44
N ASP A 118 19.12 -4.07 6.56
CA ASP A 118 19.35 -3.83 5.12
C ASP A 118 18.33 -4.54 4.20
N ALA A 119 17.23 -5.07 4.76
CA ALA A 119 16.20 -5.76 4.00
C ALA A 119 14.78 -5.29 4.38
N PHE A 120 13.81 -5.60 3.50
CA PHE A 120 12.39 -5.35 3.71
C PHE A 120 11.52 -6.46 3.15
N SER A 121 10.31 -6.61 3.67
CA SER A 121 9.28 -7.53 3.16
C SER A 121 7.94 -6.81 3.04
N LEU A 122 7.11 -7.27 2.11
CA LEU A 122 5.81 -6.72 1.79
C LEU A 122 4.72 -7.66 2.29
N PHE A 123 3.73 -7.14 3.00
CA PHE A 123 2.62 -7.87 3.60
C PHE A 123 1.31 -7.29 3.11
N TYR A 124 0.53 -8.10 2.42
CA TYR A 124 -0.76 -7.70 1.85
C TYR A 124 -1.90 -7.99 2.82
N PHE A 125 -2.75 -6.99 3.02
CA PHE A 125 -4.01 -7.06 3.76
C PHE A 125 -5.13 -6.75 2.79
N ASP A 126 -6.10 -7.67 2.65
CA ASP A 126 -7.16 -7.59 1.64
C ASP A 126 -8.32 -6.63 2.02
N GLY A 127 -8.34 -6.12 3.24
CA GLY A 127 -9.37 -5.21 3.72
C GLY A 127 -10.76 -5.86 3.88
N GLY A 128 -10.87 -7.18 3.71
CA GLY A 128 -12.15 -7.90 3.79
C GLY A 128 -12.68 -8.16 5.20
N GLY A 129 -11.95 -7.74 6.23
CA GLY A 129 -12.27 -7.92 7.65
C GLY A 129 -12.78 -6.66 8.34
N ALA A 130 -12.59 -6.60 9.65
CA ALA A 130 -12.80 -5.39 10.42
C ALA A 130 -11.73 -4.34 10.05
N PRO A 131 -12.05 -3.03 10.12
CA PRO A 131 -11.05 -1.97 9.92
C PRO A 131 -9.84 -2.13 10.85
N ILE A 132 -8.64 -2.01 10.29
CA ILE A 132 -7.37 -2.25 10.98
C ILE A 132 -6.87 -0.90 11.52
N SER A 133 -6.82 -0.76 12.84
CA SER A 133 -6.28 0.43 13.54
C SER A 133 -4.87 0.23 14.07
N SER A 134 -4.44 -1.03 14.23
CA SER A 134 -3.09 -1.38 14.66
C SER A 134 -2.70 -2.75 14.13
N ILE A 135 -1.40 -3.02 14.03
CA ILE A 135 -0.84 -4.30 13.62
C ILE A 135 0.29 -4.65 14.57
N ASP A 136 0.14 -5.77 15.30
CA ASP A 136 1.28 -6.40 15.98
C ASP A 136 2.16 -7.09 14.94
N PHE A 137 3.48 -7.01 15.09
CA PHE A 137 4.42 -7.53 14.09
C PHE A 137 5.65 -8.16 14.74
N THR A 138 6.32 -9.02 13.95
CA THR A 138 7.71 -9.43 14.16
C THR A 138 8.51 -9.18 12.88
N THR A 139 9.84 -9.07 12.98
CA THR A 139 10.73 -8.86 11.82
C THR A 139 11.48 -10.14 11.39
N LEU A 140 11.07 -11.31 11.88
CA LEU A 140 11.73 -12.60 11.57
C LEU A 140 11.76 -12.90 10.08
N GLY A 141 10.69 -12.60 9.35
CA GLY A 141 10.61 -12.76 7.89
C GLY A 141 11.08 -11.54 7.09
N VAL A 142 11.77 -10.58 7.73
CA VAL A 142 12.30 -9.36 7.09
C VAL A 142 13.82 -9.40 7.08
N ASN A 143 14.43 -9.48 8.26
CA ASN A 143 15.87 -9.57 8.43
C ASN A 143 16.20 -10.19 9.80
N ILE A 144 17.16 -11.10 9.83
CA ILE A 144 17.61 -11.78 11.03
C ILE A 144 19.12 -11.53 11.26
N ASN A 145 19.50 -11.51 12.52
CA ASN A 145 20.90 -11.43 12.93
C ASN A 145 21.56 -12.83 12.97
N ALA A 146 22.84 -12.86 13.29
CA ALA A 146 23.63 -14.11 13.36
C ALA A 146 23.14 -15.13 14.40
N ASN A 147 22.19 -14.77 15.27
CA ASN A 147 21.59 -15.65 16.29
C ASN A 147 20.14 -16.02 15.94
N ASP A 148 19.72 -15.82 14.69
CA ASP A 148 18.37 -16.09 14.18
C ASP A 148 17.25 -15.26 14.87
N PHE A 149 17.59 -14.11 15.45
CA PHE A 149 16.61 -13.15 15.96
C PHE A 149 16.36 -12.05 14.92
N GLY A 150 15.11 -11.56 14.85
CA GLY A 150 14.76 -10.43 14.03
C GLY A 150 15.58 -9.19 14.40
N ASN A 151 16.00 -8.44 13.39
CA ASN A 151 16.60 -7.12 13.57
C ASN A 151 15.51 -6.10 13.92
N GLY A 152 15.87 -5.04 14.65
CA GLY A 152 14.96 -3.95 14.98
C GLY A 152 14.35 -3.32 13.71
N LEU A 153 13.06 -2.95 13.78
CA LEU A 153 12.36 -2.25 12.72
C LEU A 153 13.01 -0.89 12.47
N SER A 154 13.39 -0.61 11.25
CA SER A 154 13.91 0.70 10.85
C SER A 154 12.76 1.67 10.53
N HIS A 155 11.77 1.19 9.80
CA HIS A 155 10.50 1.85 9.54
C HIS A 155 9.47 0.85 8.99
N ALA A 156 8.21 1.26 9.01
CA ALA A 156 7.13 0.64 8.27
C ALA A 156 6.60 1.63 7.23
N SER A 157 6.22 1.14 6.03
CA SER A 157 5.61 1.97 4.98
C SER A 157 4.28 1.38 4.54
N VAL A 158 3.34 2.23 4.14
CA VAL A 158 2.05 1.80 3.58
C VAL A 158 1.98 2.16 2.10
N TYR A 159 1.49 1.21 1.32
CA TYR A 159 1.14 1.35 -0.10
C TYR A 159 -0.33 1.03 -0.26
N ALA A 160 -1.13 1.99 -0.74
CA ALA A 160 -2.57 1.85 -0.92
C ALA A 160 -3.06 2.63 -2.16
N ALA A 161 -4.21 2.27 -2.68
CA ALA A 161 -4.83 3.01 -3.79
C ALA A 161 -5.37 4.36 -3.30
N GLU A 162 -6.03 4.35 -2.15
CA GLU A 162 -6.51 5.52 -1.43
C GLU A 162 -6.71 5.12 0.03
N LEU A 163 -6.08 5.86 0.94
CA LEU A 163 -6.36 5.72 2.36
C LEU A 163 -7.53 6.65 2.68
N VAL A 164 -8.74 6.14 2.63
CA VAL A 164 -9.92 6.86 3.05
C VAL A 164 -10.03 6.73 4.58
N PRO A 165 -9.94 7.84 5.34
CA PRO A 165 -10.27 7.80 6.76
C PRO A 165 -11.69 7.25 6.91
N GLY A 166 -11.88 6.29 7.81
CA GLY A 166 -13.20 5.70 8.03
C GLY A 166 -14.25 6.79 8.20
N VAL A 167 -15.28 6.77 7.38
CA VAL A 167 -16.38 7.74 7.44
C VAL A 167 -17.02 7.60 8.82
N PRO A 168 -17.21 8.70 9.59
CA PRO A 168 -17.85 8.63 10.89
C PRO A 168 -19.16 7.85 10.78
N GLU A 169 -19.34 6.86 11.65
CA GLU A 169 -20.47 5.94 11.60
C GLU A 169 -21.82 6.69 11.54
N PRO A 170 -22.88 6.08 10.96
CA PRO A 170 -24.21 6.70 10.84
C PRO A 170 -24.73 7.28 12.17
N GLU A 171 -24.29 6.73 13.30
CA GLU A 171 -24.60 7.21 14.64
C GLU A 171 -24.07 8.62 14.90
N THR A 172 -22.88 8.96 14.39
CA THR A 172 -22.30 10.33 14.51
C THR A 172 -23.15 11.34 13.77
N TYR A 173 -23.61 11.00 12.56
CA TYR A 173 -24.54 11.86 11.80
C TYR A 173 -25.89 11.95 12.49
N ALA A 174 -26.41 10.85 13.06
CA ALA A 174 -27.67 10.83 13.79
C ALA A 174 -27.60 11.73 15.05
N LEU A 175 -26.50 11.68 15.82
CA LEU A 175 -26.28 12.54 16.98
C LEU A 175 -26.14 14.02 16.58
N MET A 176 -25.42 14.30 15.49
CA MET A 176 -25.29 15.68 14.98
C MET A 176 -26.65 16.23 14.53
N LEU A 177 -27.44 15.46 13.80
CA LEU A 177 -28.80 15.86 13.39
C LEU A 177 -29.74 16.02 14.59
N ALA A 178 -29.67 15.11 15.57
CA ALA A 178 -30.44 15.22 16.81
C ALA A 178 -30.05 16.47 17.60
N GLY A 179 -28.77 16.82 17.69
CA GLY A 179 -28.26 18.03 18.31
C GLY A 179 -28.78 19.30 17.61
N LEU A 180 -28.71 19.34 16.28
CA LEU A 180 -29.24 20.46 15.48
C LEU A 180 -30.78 20.61 15.64
N ALA A 181 -31.51 19.47 15.64
CA ALA A 181 -32.94 19.47 15.86
C ALA A 181 -33.31 20.02 17.26
N ALA A 182 -32.57 19.62 18.31
CA ALA A 182 -32.80 20.12 19.68
C ALA A 182 -32.56 21.63 19.77
N VAL A 183 -31.48 22.16 19.18
CA VAL A 183 -31.17 23.59 19.13
C VAL A 183 -32.26 24.36 18.36
N GLY A 184 -32.68 23.83 17.20
CA GLY A 184 -33.76 24.43 16.40
C GLY A 184 -35.10 24.48 17.14
N PHE A 185 -35.42 23.44 17.92
CA PHE A 185 -36.63 23.40 18.74
C PHE A 185 -36.58 24.41 19.89
N MET A 186 -35.43 24.54 20.57
CA MET A 186 -35.28 25.53 21.66
C MET A 186 -35.33 26.98 21.14
N SER A 187 -34.78 27.26 19.96
CA SER A 187 -34.82 28.60 19.35
C SER A 187 -36.24 29.04 18.98
N ARG A 188 -37.08 28.11 18.53
CA ARG A 188 -38.50 28.36 18.22
C ARG A 188 -39.33 28.70 19.45
N ARG A 189 -38.98 28.23 20.65
CA ARG A 189 -39.71 28.49 21.90
C ARG A 189 -39.44 29.89 22.48
N ARG A 190 -38.40 30.59 22.04
CA ARG A 190 -38.14 31.97 22.42
C ARG A 190 -38.99 32.91 21.57
N LYS A 191 -40.30 33.02 21.90
CA LYS A 191 -41.12 34.13 21.38
C LYS A 191 -40.61 35.44 21.99
N PRO A 192 -40.43 36.52 21.20
CA PRO A 192 -40.18 37.84 21.75
C PRO A 192 -41.41 38.25 22.56
N GLN A 193 -41.23 38.56 23.85
CA GLN A 193 -42.21 39.31 24.56
C GLN A 193 -42.13 40.75 24.05
N ALA A 194 -43.22 41.20 23.38
CA ALA A 194 -43.43 42.58 23.02
C ALA A 194 -43.95 43.37 24.24
#